data_880ca17d5dbbfcc6d5bbd5a02b23c0c1
#
_entry.id   880ca17d5dbbfcc6d5bbd5a02b23c0c1
#
_cell.length_a   1.000
_cell.length_b   1.000
_cell.length_c   1.000
_cell.angle_alpha   90.00
_cell.angle_beta   90.00
_cell.angle_gamma   90.00
#
_symmetry.space_group_name_H-M   'P 1'
#
loop_
_entity.id
_entity.type
_entity.pdbx_description
1 polymer ?
#
loop_
_entity_poly.entity_id
_entity_poly.type
_entity_poly.pdbx_seq_one_letter_code
_entity_poly.pdbx_strand_id
1 'polypeptide(L)'
;MKIKFILSTFSLFIVAIASAVSYKSAETDAYIAKYKQTAIEQMKQYKIPASITLAQGILESGSGRSDLAVKANNHFGIKCTSDYKGKTYHKKDDKRRDCFRVYENAAQSFVDHSIFLQRAHYAPLFKLKITDYKGWANGLKKCGYATNPKYPSLLIEVIEQNKLYVYDDANYQDDSKRNDGGNKDKVVPNDDKGRRNSREEVNPEKDRKAD
;
A
#
# COMPACT_ATOMS: atom_id res chain seq x y z
N MET A 1 -32.08 -1.99 71.79
CA MET A 1 -32.27 -1.40 70.45
C MET A 1 -30.96 -1.54 69.66
N LYS A 2 -30.94 -2.53 68.74
CA LYS A 2 -29.71 -2.87 67.95
C LYS A 2 -29.83 -2.20 66.59
N ILE A 3 -28.96 -1.20 66.32
CA ILE A 3 -28.87 -0.48 65.06
C ILE A 3 -28.03 -1.36 64.12
N LYS A 4 -28.67 -1.86 63.04
CA LYS A 4 -27.96 -2.58 61.94
C LYS A 4 -27.41 -1.53 60.97
N PHE A 5 -26.08 -1.43 60.88
CA PHE A 5 -25.39 -0.71 59.82
C PHE A 5 -25.47 -1.52 58.55
N ILE A 6 -26.15 -1.00 57.53
CA ILE A 6 -26.13 -1.55 56.17
C ILE A 6 -24.94 -0.91 55.47
N LEU A 7 -23.86 -1.68 55.27
CA LEU A 7 -22.76 -1.31 54.36
C LEU A 7 -23.25 -1.48 52.93
N SER A 8 -23.53 -0.36 52.28
CA SER A 8 -23.74 -0.32 50.82
C SER A 8 -22.36 -0.45 50.12
N THR A 9 -22.06 -1.60 49.55
CA THR A 9 -20.89 -1.80 48.69
C THR A 9 -21.15 -1.18 47.33
N PHE A 10 -20.63 0.02 47.16
CA PHE A 10 -20.59 0.68 45.86
C PHE A 10 -19.53 -0.04 44.98
N SER A 11 -19.97 -0.97 44.16
CA SER A 11 -19.12 -1.67 43.23
C SER A 11 -18.74 -0.72 42.08
N LEU A 12 -17.51 -0.19 42.15
CA LEU A 12 -16.93 0.66 41.11
C LEU A 12 -16.60 -0.22 39.93
N PHE A 13 -17.49 -0.26 38.92
CA PHE A 13 -17.19 -0.87 37.63
C PHE A 13 -16.15 0.00 36.93
N ILE A 14 -14.87 -0.36 37.05
CA ILE A 14 -13.82 0.20 36.20
C ILE A 14 -14.01 -0.42 34.82
N VAL A 15 -14.68 0.30 33.92
CA VAL A 15 -14.69 0.00 32.50
C VAL A 15 -13.27 0.31 31.99
N ALA A 16 -12.43 -0.71 31.86
CA ALA A 16 -11.16 -0.59 31.16
C ALA A 16 -11.47 -0.30 29.68
N ILE A 17 -11.41 0.96 29.29
CA ILE A 17 -11.44 1.36 27.89
C ILE A 17 -10.10 0.89 27.31
N ALA A 18 -10.10 -0.27 26.67
CA ALA A 18 -8.99 -0.68 25.84
C ALA A 18 -8.89 0.34 24.69
N SER A 19 -7.91 1.23 24.76
CA SER A 19 -7.62 2.16 23.68
C SER A 19 -7.22 1.33 22.46
N ALA A 20 -8.12 1.18 21.49
CA ALA A 20 -7.79 0.56 20.21
C ALA A 20 -6.71 1.42 19.54
N VAL A 21 -5.64 0.79 19.09
CA VAL A 21 -4.60 1.48 18.30
C VAL A 21 -5.26 1.94 17.01
N SER A 22 -5.21 3.25 16.74
CA SER A 22 -5.74 3.79 15.49
C SER A 22 -4.66 3.74 14.40
N TYR A 23 -4.96 3.02 13.34
CA TYR A 23 -4.15 3.02 12.10
C TYR A 23 -4.68 4.02 11.06
N LYS A 24 -5.71 4.79 11.40
CA LYS A 24 -6.23 5.87 10.57
C LYS A 24 -5.51 7.16 10.90
N SER A 25 -4.75 7.68 9.95
CA SER A 25 -4.03 8.95 10.08
C SER A 25 -3.75 9.55 8.70
N ALA A 26 -3.43 10.84 8.64
CA ALA A 26 -3.08 11.52 7.39
C ALA A 26 -1.89 10.84 6.69
N GLU A 27 -0.90 10.35 7.46
CA GLU A 27 0.25 9.66 6.91
C GLU A 27 -0.14 8.30 6.31
N THR A 28 -1.05 7.57 6.94
CA THR A 28 -1.57 6.32 6.43
C THR A 28 -2.39 6.55 5.17
N ASP A 29 -3.25 7.57 5.15
CA ASP A 29 -4.03 7.95 3.96
C ASP A 29 -3.10 8.33 2.79
N ALA A 30 -2.04 9.11 3.05
CA ALA A 30 -1.03 9.47 2.05
C ALA A 30 -0.26 8.24 1.53
N TYR A 31 0.09 7.30 2.42
CA TYR A 31 0.73 6.04 2.04
C TYR A 31 -0.16 5.22 1.11
N ILE A 32 -1.43 5.06 1.47
CA ILE A 32 -2.42 4.33 0.67
C ILE A 32 -2.58 5.00 -0.69
N ALA A 33 -2.79 6.32 -0.72
CA ALA A 33 -2.95 7.07 -1.96
C ALA A 33 -1.75 6.87 -2.90
N LYS A 34 -0.53 6.85 -2.36
CA LYS A 34 0.71 6.68 -3.12
C LYS A 34 0.92 5.27 -3.65
N TYR A 35 0.56 4.23 -2.87
CA TYR A 35 0.97 2.85 -3.17
C TYR A 35 -0.17 1.90 -3.52
N LYS A 36 -1.45 2.33 -3.46
CA LYS A 36 -2.60 1.48 -3.81
C LYS A 36 -2.48 0.88 -5.21
N GLN A 37 -2.09 1.68 -6.20
CA GLN A 37 -1.95 1.21 -7.57
C GLN A 37 -0.84 0.16 -7.69
N THR A 38 0.30 0.40 -7.06
CA THR A 38 1.41 -0.58 -7.01
C THR A 38 0.94 -1.90 -6.38
N ALA A 39 0.21 -1.84 -5.26
CA ALA A 39 -0.31 -3.05 -4.61
C ALA A 39 -1.31 -3.81 -5.50
N ILE A 40 -2.19 -3.10 -6.23
CA ILE A 40 -3.13 -3.70 -7.19
C ILE A 40 -2.37 -4.37 -8.34
N GLU A 41 -1.30 -3.77 -8.84
CA GLU A 41 -0.44 -4.37 -9.87
C GLU A 41 0.24 -5.64 -9.37
N GLN A 42 0.77 -5.62 -8.13
CA GLN A 42 1.32 -6.82 -7.50
C GLN A 42 0.25 -7.91 -7.32
N MET A 43 -0.97 -7.55 -6.92
CA MET A 43 -2.08 -8.51 -6.83
C MET A 43 -2.38 -9.16 -8.18
N LYS A 44 -2.45 -8.38 -9.25
CA LYS A 44 -2.71 -8.89 -10.61
C LYS A 44 -1.62 -9.86 -11.06
N GLN A 45 -0.36 -9.53 -10.80
CA GLN A 45 0.81 -10.30 -11.23
C GLN A 45 1.07 -11.52 -10.35
N TYR A 46 1.08 -11.35 -9.03
CA TYR A 46 1.54 -12.35 -8.06
C TYR A 46 0.42 -13.01 -7.26
N LYS A 47 -0.85 -12.61 -7.47
CA LYS A 47 -2.03 -13.19 -6.80
C LYS A 47 -2.01 -13.06 -5.27
N ILE A 48 -1.42 -12.00 -4.75
CA ILE A 48 -1.44 -11.62 -3.34
C ILE A 48 -2.45 -10.48 -3.18
N PRO A 49 -3.40 -10.52 -2.21
CA PRO A 49 -4.36 -9.44 -2.03
C PRO A 49 -3.68 -8.07 -1.90
N ALA A 50 -4.20 -7.07 -2.60
CA ALA A 50 -3.69 -5.71 -2.51
C ALA A 50 -3.82 -5.15 -1.09
N SER A 51 -4.92 -5.50 -0.40
CA SER A 51 -5.16 -5.15 1.00
C SER A 51 -4.08 -5.69 1.93
N ILE A 52 -3.65 -6.94 1.74
CA ILE A 52 -2.56 -7.56 2.52
C ILE A 52 -1.24 -6.84 2.26
N THR A 53 -0.90 -6.61 0.99
CA THR A 53 0.34 -5.91 0.62
C THR A 53 0.39 -4.50 1.21
N LEU A 54 -0.70 -3.73 1.13
CA LEU A 54 -0.78 -2.39 1.72
C LEU A 54 -0.69 -2.43 3.25
N ALA A 55 -1.44 -3.32 3.90
CA ALA A 55 -1.42 -3.43 5.36
C ALA A 55 -0.04 -3.82 5.90
N GLN A 56 0.65 -4.75 5.25
CA GLN A 56 2.03 -5.09 5.58
C GLN A 56 2.95 -3.89 5.39
N GLY A 57 2.87 -3.19 4.25
CA GLY A 57 3.67 -2.00 4.02
C GLY A 57 3.43 -0.90 5.07
N ILE A 58 2.19 -0.67 5.49
CA ILE A 58 1.84 0.29 6.56
C ILE A 58 2.49 -0.14 7.89
N LEU A 59 2.32 -1.40 8.30
CA LEU A 59 2.84 -1.90 9.57
C LEU A 59 4.37 -1.93 9.61
N GLU A 60 5.01 -2.52 8.60
CA GLU A 60 6.45 -2.75 8.56
C GLU A 60 7.25 -1.45 8.37
N SER A 61 6.68 -0.46 7.66
CA SER A 61 7.37 0.80 7.38
C SER A 61 6.90 1.99 8.22
N GLY A 62 5.92 1.81 9.10
CA GLY A 62 5.27 2.93 9.79
C GLY A 62 4.70 3.94 8.80
N SER A 63 3.90 3.46 7.83
CA SER A 63 3.35 4.26 6.74
C SER A 63 4.45 4.96 5.91
N GLY A 64 5.55 4.25 5.65
CA GLY A 64 6.66 4.74 4.83
C GLY A 64 7.62 5.70 5.51
N ARG A 65 7.50 5.91 6.84
CA ARG A 65 8.32 6.87 7.59
C ARG A 65 9.50 6.26 8.31
N SER A 66 9.60 4.93 8.37
CA SER A 66 10.75 4.28 9.00
C SER A 66 12.05 4.62 8.27
N ASP A 67 13.16 4.64 9.00
CA ASP A 67 14.50 4.83 8.41
C ASP A 67 14.75 3.89 7.22
N LEU A 68 14.29 2.65 7.33
CA LEU A 68 14.48 1.65 6.30
C LEU A 68 13.67 1.96 5.03
N ALA A 69 12.45 2.44 5.18
CA ALA A 69 11.64 2.90 4.04
C ALA A 69 12.22 4.16 3.39
N VAL A 70 12.68 5.12 4.20
CA VAL A 70 13.18 6.42 3.71
C VAL A 70 14.57 6.31 3.09
N LYS A 71 15.51 5.60 3.77
CA LYS A 71 16.94 5.55 3.38
C LYS A 71 17.27 4.41 2.42
N ALA A 72 16.46 3.33 2.45
CA ALA A 72 16.72 2.12 1.67
C ALA A 72 15.57 1.76 0.71
N ASN A 73 14.49 2.54 0.64
CA ASN A 73 13.26 2.22 -0.10
C ASN A 73 12.70 0.82 0.23
N ASN A 74 13.02 0.30 1.41
CA ASN A 74 12.65 -1.05 1.84
C ASN A 74 11.46 -0.98 2.79
N HIS A 75 10.26 -1.12 2.24
CA HIS A 75 8.99 -0.96 2.94
C HIS A 75 8.55 -2.20 3.72
N PHE A 76 9.21 -3.34 3.54
CA PHE A 76 8.82 -4.63 4.12
C PHE A 76 9.89 -5.25 5.01
N GLY A 77 10.98 -4.55 5.27
CA GLY A 77 12.06 -5.05 6.11
C GLY A 77 12.77 -6.28 5.55
N ILE A 78 12.89 -6.38 4.22
CA ILE A 78 13.49 -7.55 3.58
C ILE A 78 15.00 -7.56 3.85
N LYS A 79 15.46 -8.62 4.53
CA LYS A 79 16.85 -8.82 4.89
C LYS A 79 17.67 -9.37 3.72
N CYS A 80 18.99 -9.11 3.76
CA CYS A 80 19.90 -9.73 2.80
C CYS A 80 19.93 -11.25 3.02
N THR A 81 20.07 -11.98 1.94
CA THR A 81 20.47 -13.40 1.96
C THR A 81 21.98 -13.50 1.75
N SER A 82 22.58 -14.64 2.02
CA SER A 82 24.03 -14.85 1.87
C SER A 82 24.54 -14.64 0.45
N ASP A 83 23.67 -14.81 -0.54
CA ASP A 83 23.93 -14.67 -1.98
C ASP A 83 23.53 -13.29 -2.53
N TYR A 84 22.99 -12.39 -1.70
CA TYR A 84 22.58 -11.07 -2.14
C TYR A 84 23.79 -10.20 -2.53
N LYS A 85 23.77 -9.66 -3.75
CA LYS A 85 24.86 -8.83 -4.31
C LYS A 85 24.52 -7.35 -4.47
N GLY A 86 23.29 -6.95 -4.10
CA GLY A 86 22.84 -5.56 -4.22
C GLY A 86 23.37 -4.65 -3.10
N LYS A 87 22.96 -3.38 -3.13
CA LYS A 87 23.27 -2.40 -2.08
C LYS A 87 22.62 -2.81 -0.76
N THR A 88 23.31 -2.56 0.36
CA THR A 88 22.88 -2.98 1.69
C THR A 88 22.77 -1.81 2.66
N TYR A 89 21.79 -1.89 3.55
CA TYR A 89 21.61 -1.00 4.68
C TYR A 89 21.71 -1.80 5.98
N HIS A 90 22.55 -1.37 6.90
CA HIS A 90 22.75 -2.05 8.17
C HIS A 90 22.10 -1.28 9.31
N LYS A 91 21.15 -1.92 9.99
CA LYS A 91 20.45 -1.36 11.15
C LYS A 91 20.49 -2.36 12.30
N LYS A 92 20.57 -1.83 13.53
CA LYS A 92 20.40 -2.66 14.72
C LYS A 92 18.92 -3.06 14.78
N ASP A 93 18.67 -4.37 14.70
CA ASP A 93 17.36 -4.97 14.88
C ASP A 93 17.48 -5.94 16.05
N ASP A 94 16.62 -5.77 17.06
CA ASP A 94 16.75 -6.46 18.35
C ASP A 94 18.18 -6.35 18.95
N LYS A 95 18.89 -7.48 19.02
CA LYS A 95 20.23 -7.56 19.60
C LYS A 95 21.37 -7.59 18.58
N ARG A 96 21.05 -7.63 17.26
CA ARG A 96 22.03 -7.78 16.18
C ARG A 96 21.99 -6.63 15.20
N ARG A 97 23.12 -6.40 14.52
CA ARG A 97 23.18 -5.51 13.37
C ARG A 97 22.80 -6.31 12.11
N ASP A 98 21.54 -6.21 11.73
CA ASP A 98 21.03 -6.95 10.58
C ASP A 98 21.29 -6.21 9.26
N CYS A 99 21.46 -7.01 8.20
CA CYS A 99 21.59 -6.52 6.83
C CYS A 99 20.23 -6.49 6.16
N PHE A 100 19.87 -5.33 5.58
CA PHE A 100 18.66 -5.12 4.81
C PHE A 100 18.99 -4.74 3.37
N ARG A 101 18.14 -5.16 2.43
CA ARG A 101 18.26 -4.81 1.00
C ARG A 101 17.97 -3.34 0.80
N VAL A 102 18.70 -2.68 -0.11
CA VAL A 102 18.44 -1.33 -0.58
C VAL A 102 17.91 -1.39 -2.00
N TYR A 103 16.84 -0.67 -2.26
CA TYR A 103 16.21 -0.59 -3.57
C TYR A 103 16.37 0.81 -4.17
N GLU A 104 16.32 0.92 -5.49
CA GLU A 104 16.38 2.20 -6.20
C GLU A 104 15.13 3.04 -5.96
N ASN A 105 13.98 2.37 -5.81
CA ASN A 105 12.69 2.98 -5.51
C ASN A 105 11.81 2.01 -4.71
N ALA A 106 10.73 2.55 -4.13
CA ALA A 106 9.81 1.77 -3.32
C ALA A 106 9.15 0.62 -4.09
N ALA A 107 8.82 0.83 -5.39
CA ALA A 107 8.14 -0.20 -6.19
C ALA A 107 8.96 -1.50 -6.27
N GLN A 108 10.29 -1.41 -6.34
CA GLN A 108 11.15 -2.60 -6.30
C GLN A 108 11.00 -3.38 -4.99
N SER A 109 10.80 -2.71 -3.86
CA SER A 109 10.56 -3.41 -2.59
C SER A 109 9.19 -4.13 -2.57
N PHE A 110 8.17 -3.58 -3.24
CA PHE A 110 6.88 -4.25 -3.41
C PHE A 110 7.00 -5.50 -4.28
N VAL A 111 7.77 -5.43 -5.38
CA VAL A 111 8.05 -6.59 -6.23
C VAL A 111 8.79 -7.67 -5.44
N ASP A 112 9.86 -7.30 -4.75
CA ASP A 112 10.67 -8.26 -3.98
C ASP A 112 9.88 -8.89 -2.83
N HIS A 113 8.99 -8.13 -2.16
CA HIS A 113 8.04 -8.66 -1.20
C HIS A 113 7.09 -9.68 -1.83
N SER A 114 6.57 -9.40 -3.02
CA SER A 114 5.71 -10.34 -3.73
C SER A 114 6.45 -11.63 -4.08
N ILE A 115 7.70 -11.53 -4.56
CA ILE A 115 8.57 -12.67 -4.83
C ILE A 115 8.88 -13.44 -3.54
N PHE A 116 9.11 -12.74 -2.43
CA PHE A 116 9.34 -13.37 -1.13
C PHE A 116 8.17 -14.26 -0.71
N LEU A 117 6.92 -13.84 -0.95
CA LEU A 117 5.72 -14.62 -0.64
C LEU A 117 5.46 -15.77 -1.63
N GLN A 118 6.18 -15.86 -2.77
CA GLN A 118 6.11 -17.02 -3.68
C GLN A 118 6.92 -18.23 -3.18
N ARG A 119 7.65 -18.13 -2.06
CA ARG A 119 8.41 -19.25 -1.50
C ARG A 119 7.49 -20.39 -1.10
N ALA A 120 7.98 -21.63 -1.23
CA ALA A 120 7.19 -22.86 -1.07
C ALA A 120 6.38 -22.94 0.25
N HIS A 121 6.93 -22.44 1.36
CA HIS A 121 6.24 -22.48 2.65
C HIS A 121 5.02 -21.54 2.74
N TYR A 122 4.88 -20.55 1.81
CA TYR A 122 3.69 -19.72 1.68
C TYR A 122 2.67 -20.28 0.67
N ALA A 123 2.97 -21.36 -0.05
CA ALA A 123 2.07 -21.96 -1.03
C ALA A 123 0.63 -22.21 -0.53
N PRO A 124 0.38 -22.57 0.74
CA PRO A 124 -0.98 -22.73 1.25
C PRO A 124 -1.85 -21.47 1.14
N LEU A 125 -1.25 -20.25 1.16
CA LEU A 125 -1.97 -18.98 1.05
C LEU A 125 -2.66 -18.84 -0.30
N PHE A 126 -2.05 -19.32 -1.36
CA PHE A 126 -2.55 -19.21 -2.73
C PHE A 126 -3.75 -20.14 -3.04
N LYS A 127 -4.18 -20.96 -2.07
CA LYS A 127 -5.43 -21.69 -2.10
C LYS A 127 -6.62 -20.88 -1.60
N LEU A 128 -6.38 -19.76 -0.92
CA LEU A 128 -7.39 -18.86 -0.42
C LEU A 128 -7.92 -17.96 -1.54
N LYS A 129 -9.17 -17.49 -1.41
CA LYS A 129 -9.68 -16.46 -2.31
C LYS A 129 -8.89 -15.18 -2.13
N ILE A 130 -8.71 -14.43 -3.21
CA ILE A 130 -8.01 -13.14 -3.19
C ILE A 130 -8.69 -12.14 -2.25
N THR A 131 -10.01 -12.23 -2.09
CA THR A 131 -10.81 -11.38 -1.21
C THR A 131 -10.87 -11.87 0.25
N ASP A 132 -10.27 -13.02 0.57
CA ASP A 132 -10.23 -13.57 1.94
C ASP A 132 -9.02 -13.03 2.71
N TYR A 133 -8.95 -11.71 2.90
CA TYR A 133 -7.85 -11.08 3.64
C TYR A 133 -7.71 -11.60 5.07
N LYS A 134 -8.80 -12.06 5.72
CA LYS A 134 -8.74 -12.65 7.07
C LYS A 134 -8.04 -14.00 7.06
N GLY A 135 -8.35 -14.83 6.08
CA GLY A 135 -7.67 -16.11 5.84
C GLY A 135 -6.18 -15.86 5.53
N TRP A 136 -5.86 -14.88 4.69
CA TRP A 136 -4.49 -14.50 4.36
C TRP A 136 -3.71 -14.03 5.59
N ALA A 137 -4.27 -13.12 6.41
CA ALA A 137 -3.62 -12.62 7.62
C ALA A 137 -3.27 -13.75 8.61
N ASN A 138 -4.22 -14.65 8.87
CA ASN A 138 -4.01 -15.82 9.72
C ASN A 138 -3.03 -16.82 9.09
N GLY A 139 -3.10 -17.01 7.78
CA GLY A 139 -2.20 -17.88 7.03
C GLY A 139 -0.75 -17.39 7.06
N LEU A 140 -0.51 -16.10 6.88
CA LEU A 140 0.83 -15.49 7.00
C LEU A 140 1.47 -15.82 8.35
N LYS A 141 0.72 -15.69 9.45
CA LYS A 141 1.20 -16.07 10.78
C LYS A 141 1.52 -17.56 10.87
N LYS A 142 0.65 -18.44 10.36
CA LYS A 142 0.87 -19.89 10.34
C LYS A 142 2.10 -20.28 9.51
N CYS A 143 2.35 -19.58 8.42
CA CYS A 143 3.54 -19.76 7.58
C CYS A 143 4.82 -19.12 8.14
N GLY A 144 4.76 -18.50 9.34
CA GLY A 144 5.94 -17.97 10.01
C GLY A 144 6.41 -16.60 9.51
N TYR A 145 5.55 -15.81 8.84
CA TYR A 145 5.91 -14.47 8.38
C TYR A 145 6.32 -13.55 9.55
N ALA A 146 5.61 -13.65 10.68
CA ALA A 146 5.91 -12.88 11.87
C ALA A 146 5.87 -13.75 13.14
N THR A 147 6.71 -13.42 14.12
CA THR A 147 6.73 -14.10 15.44
C THR A 147 5.60 -13.60 16.34
N ASN A 148 5.20 -12.33 16.23
CA ASN A 148 4.15 -11.71 17.04
C ASN A 148 2.81 -12.46 16.93
N PRO A 149 2.23 -12.97 18.04
CA PRO A 149 0.95 -13.68 18.02
C PRO A 149 -0.23 -12.78 17.60
N LYS A 150 -0.11 -11.47 17.78
CA LYS A 150 -1.14 -10.49 17.40
C LYS A 150 -1.04 -10.04 15.94
N TYR A 151 -0.07 -10.54 15.17
CA TYR A 151 0.14 -10.09 13.79
C TYR A 151 -1.10 -10.19 12.90
N PRO A 152 -1.89 -11.29 12.93
CA PRO A 152 -3.12 -11.35 12.14
C PRO A 152 -4.14 -10.28 12.50
N SER A 153 -4.38 -10.05 13.80
CA SER A 153 -5.32 -9.01 14.23
C SER A 153 -4.85 -7.61 13.85
N LEU A 154 -3.56 -7.32 13.94
CA LEU A 154 -2.99 -6.04 13.51
C LEU A 154 -3.21 -5.81 12.00
N LEU A 155 -2.96 -6.82 11.16
CA LEU A 155 -3.23 -6.72 9.72
C LEU A 155 -4.72 -6.49 9.45
N ILE A 156 -5.60 -7.25 10.09
CA ILE A 156 -7.05 -7.11 9.92
C ILE A 156 -7.52 -5.72 10.35
N GLU A 157 -7.04 -5.22 11.48
CA GLU A 157 -7.36 -3.87 11.95
C GLU A 157 -6.95 -2.79 10.94
N VAL A 158 -5.73 -2.84 10.41
CA VAL A 158 -5.26 -1.91 9.38
C VAL A 158 -6.15 -1.97 8.15
N ILE A 159 -6.48 -3.18 7.69
CA ILE A 159 -7.32 -3.39 6.51
C ILE A 159 -8.73 -2.83 6.74
N GLU A 160 -9.36 -3.12 7.88
CA GLU A 160 -10.74 -2.73 8.16
C GLU A 160 -10.86 -1.23 8.44
N GLN A 161 -9.97 -0.65 9.26
CA GLN A 161 -9.97 0.79 9.57
C GLN A 161 -9.77 1.66 8.32
N ASN A 162 -9.01 1.19 7.35
CA ASN A 162 -8.71 1.92 6.12
C ASN A 162 -9.46 1.38 4.89
N LYS A 163 -10.38 0.41 5.07
CA LYS A 163 -11.19 -0.22 4.01
C LYS A 163 -10.34 -0.74 2.85
N LEU A 164 -9.13 -1.27 3.13
CA LEU A 164 -8.19 -1.70 2.08
C LEU A 164 -8.73 -2.87 1.25
N TYR A 165 -9.67 -3.65 1.79
CA TYR A 165 -10.31 -4.77 1.11
C TYR A 165 -11.01 -4.37 -0.21
N VAL A 166 -11.34 -3.09 -0.41
CA VAL A 166 -11.93 -2.61 -1.67
C VAL A 166 -10.96 -2.74 -2.85
N TYR A 167 -9.65 -2.75 -2.59
CA TYR A 167 -8.61 -2.90 -3.61
C TYR A 167 -8.38 -4.35 -4.04
N ASP A 168 -9.00 -5.33 -3.36
CA ASP A 168 -8.93 -6.74 -3.72
C ASP A 168 -9.95 -7.13 -4.80
N ASP A 169 -10.86 -6.20 -5.16
CA ASP A 169 -11.78 -6.40 -6.27
C ASP A 169 -11.06 -6.28 -7.62
N ALA A 170 -11.17 -7.31 -8.45
CA ALA A 170 -10.60 -7.32 -9.80
C ALA A 170 -11.13 -6.18 -10.69
N ASN A 171 -12.35 -5.70 -10.39
CA ASN A 171 -13.02 -4.62 -11.12
C ASN A 171 -12.81 -3.24 -10.48
N TYR A 172 -11.98 -3.13 -9.44
CA TYR A 172 -11.71 -1.84 -8.80
C TYR A 172 -11.20 -0.83 -9.83
N GLN A 173 -11.90 0.28 -9.94
CA GLN A 173 -11.52 1.43 -10.75
C GLN A 173 -11.29 2.63 -9.84
N ASP A 174 -10.14 3.29 -10.04
CA ASP A 174 -9.81 4.50 -9.30
C ASP A 174 -10.56 5.69 -9.91
N ASP A 175 -11.68 6.08 -9.29
CA ASP A 175 -12.50 7.21 -9.75
C ASP A 175 -11.76 8.56 -9.67
N SER A 176 -10.63 8.63 -8.97
CA SER A 176 -9.83 9.86 -8.92
C SER A 176 -9.25 10.25 -10.29
N LYS A 177 -9.12 9.31 -11.22
CA LYS A 177 -8.67 9.56 -12.60
C LYS A 177 -9.78 10.03 -13.55
N ARG A 178 -11.06 9.97 -13.14
CA ARG A 178 -12.18 10.39 -13.99
C ARG A 178 -12.38 11.90 -14.01
N ASN A 179 -11.90 12.64 -13.03
CA ASN A 179 -12.14 14.08 -12.90
C ASN A 179 -11.14 14.98 -13.65
N ASP A 180 -10.06 14.45 -14.21
CA ASP A 180 -9.10 15.23 -14.99
C ASP A 180 -9.43 15.32 -16.48
N GLY A 181 -10.52 14.68 -16.93
CA GLY A 181 -10.93 14.64 -18.35
C GLY A 181 -12.13 15.53 -18.72
N GLY A 182 -12.67 16.31 -17.81
CA GLY A 182 -13.96 16.98 -17.96
C GLY A 182 -13.92 18.51 -18.07
N ASN A 183 -12.99 19.08 -18.83
CA ASN A 183 -13.16 20.44 -19.35
C ASN A 183 -12.50 20.57 -20.73
N LYS A 184 -13.10 19.95 -21.73
CA LYS A 184 -12.88 20.31 -23.13
C LYS A 184 -14.13 20.97 -23.63
N ASP A 185 -14.09 22.29 -23.63
CA ASP A 185 -14.67 23.20 -24.61
C ASP A 185 -16.08 22.87 -25.14
N LYS A 186 -17.09 23.47 -24.49
CA LYS A 186 -18.29 23.88 -25.23
C LYS A 186 -17.83 24.95 -26.24
N VAL A 187 -17.44 24.51 -27.43
CA VAL A 187 -17.40 25.38 -28.60
C VAL A 187 -18.83 25.68 -28.99
N VAL A 188 -19.23 26.91 -28.72
CA VAL A 188 -20.45 27.51 -29.28
C VAL A 188 -20.21 27.67 -30.78
N PRO A 189 -21.10 27.19 -31.68
CA PRO A 189 -20.99 27.50 -33.09
C PRO A 189 -21.31 28.97 -33.31
N ASN A 190 -20.35 29.73 -33.72
CA ASN A 190 -20.59 31.10 -34.24
C ASN A 190 -20.81 30.99 -35.74
N ASP A 191 -22.08 31.14 -36.15
CA ASP A 191 -22.43 31.44 -37.53
C ASP A 191 -21.90 32.83 -37.87
N ASP A 192 -20.91 32.90 -38.72
CA ASP A 192 -20.75 34.10 -39.56
C ASP A 192 -20.30 33.71 -40.97
N LYS A 193 -21.16 34.09 -41.87
CA LYS A 193 -20.99 33.97 -43.30
C LYS A 193 -20.02 35.04 -43.83
N GLY A 194 -19.06 34.60 -44.61
CA GLY A 194 -18.63 35.39 -45.76
C GLY A 194 -17.31 36.15 -45.64
N ARG A 195 -16.27 35.67 -46.27
CA ARG A 195 -15.59 36.39 -47.34
C ARG A 195 -14.49 35.55 -48.00
N ARG A 196 -14.61 35.47 -49.33
CA ARG A 196 -13.60 35.00 -50.27
C ARG A 196 -12.35 35.90 -50.20
N ASN A 197 -11.16 35.41 -50.30
CA ASN A 197 -10.29 35.47 -51.50
C ASN A 197 -8.84 35.02 -51.23
N SER A 198 -8.39 34.29 -52.23
CA SER A 198 -7.05 34.29 -52.91
C SER A 198 -5.84 33.68 -52.20
N ARG A 199 -5.53 32.51 -52.70
CA ARG A 199 -4.26 32.00 -53.26
C ARG A 199 -2.95 32.73 -52.80
N GLU A 200 -2.06 31.91 -52.22
CA GLU A 200 -0.71 31.78 -52.78
C GLU A 200 -0.09 30.46 -52.36
N GLU A 201 0.21 29.65 -53.39
CA GLU A 201 1.08 28.49 -53.33
C GLU A 201 2.53 28.99 -53.21
N VAL A 202 3.33 28.39 -52.31
CA VAL A 202 4.75 28.27 -52.50
C VAL A 202 5.18 26.90 -52.03
N ASN A 203 5.78 26.17 -52.94
CA ASN A 203 6.29 24.80 -52.95
C ASN A 203 7.68 24.70 -52.29
N PRO A 204 8.04 23.48 -51.76
CA PRO A 204 9.26 23.28 -51.00
C PRO A 204 10.43 22.88 -51.90
N GLU A 205 11.63 23.18 -51.50
CA GLU A 205 12.84 22.38 -51.74
C GLU A 205 14.11 23.28 -51.74
N LYS A 206 15.10 22.75 -51.07
CA LYS A 206 16.54 23.11 -51.00
C LYS A 206 16.91 23.82 -49.70
N ASP A 207 17.76 23.24 -48.86
CA ASP A 207 19.12 22.85 -49.15
C ASP A 207 19.65 21.85 -48.13
N ARG A 208 20.29 20.84 -48.65
CA ARG A 208 21.25 19.96 -47.97
C ARG A 208 22.66 20.61 -48.06
N LYS A 209 23.52 20.19 -47.12
CA LYS A 209 25.00 20.31 -46.99
C LYS A 209 25.42 21.57 -46.24
N ALA A 210 26.35 21.46 -45.38
CA ALA A 210 27.50 20.72 -44.95
C ALA A 210 28.13 21.57 -43.85
N ASP A 211 28.57 21.06 -42.77
CA ASP A 211 29.89 20.54 -42.40
C ASP A 211 29.81 19.85 -41.05
#